data_e2437e0ddf87a1a0b754fd97cf815db9
#
_entry.id   e2437e0ddf87a1a0b754fd97cf815db9
#
_cell.length_a   1.000
_cell.length_b   1.000
_cell.length_c   1.000
_cell.angle_alpha   90.00
_cell.angle_beta   90.00
_cell.angle_gamma   90.00
#
_symmetry.space_group_name_H-M   'P 1'
#
loop_
_entity.id
_entity.type
_entity.pdbx_description
1 polymer ?
#
loop_
_entity_poly.entity_id
_entity_poly.type
_entity_poly.pdbx_seq_one_letter_code
_entity_poly.pdbx_strand_id
1 'polypeptide(L)' 'MTRLRHRRPRLRLDLKSYRRLCRQILKRDGWRRQDCGSQVDLQVHHMNPRGQMGDDTDENLITL' A
#
# COMPACT_ATOMS: atom_id res chain seq x y z
N MET A 1 9.25 -30.50 -7.33
CA MET A 1 9.10 -29.88 -7.11
C MET A 1 8.64 -29.08 -7.05
N THR A 2 8.67 -28.85 -7.19
CA THR A 2 8.33 -28.07 -7.03
C THR A 2 7.95 -27.27 -6.95
N ARG A 3 8.04 -27.07 -7.00
CA ARG A 3 7.73 -26.35 -6.73
C ARG A 3 7.09 -25.57 -6.73
N LEU A 4 6.90 -25.52 -6.74
CA LEU A 4 6.34 -24.86 -6.68
C LEU A 4 6.06 -24.06 -6.43
N ARG A 5 6.26 -23.87 -6.58
CA ARG A 5 6.12 -22.99 -6.38
C ARG A 5 5.13 -22.33 -6.10
N HIS A 6 5.13 -22.18 -5.08
CA HIS A 6 3.95 -21.53 -4.77
C HIS A 6 4.17 -20.10 -4.59
N ARG A 7 3.80 -19.44 -5.59
CA ARG A 7 3.60 -18.08 -5.44
C ARG A 7 2.29 -17.84 -4.83
N ARG A 8 2.28 -17.16 -3.68
CA ARG A 8 1.06 -16.56 -3.22
C ARG A 8 0.58 -15.56 -4.26
N PRO A 9 -0.71 -15.54 -4.63
CA PRO A 9 -1.25 -14.48 -5.44
C PRO A 9 -1.01 -13.14 -4.76
N ARG A 10 -0.67 -12.14 -5.54
CA ARG A 10 -0.57 -10.79 -4.99
C ARG A 10 -1.93 -10.34 -4.52
N LEU A 11 -1.98 -9.69 -3.37
CA LEU A 11 -3.22 -9.16 -2.85
C LEU A 11 -3.56 -7.87 -3.58
N ARG A 12 -4.64 -7.90 -4.30
CA ARG A 12 -5.18 -6.71 -4.94
C ARG A 12 -6.61 -6.56 -4.53
N LEU A 13 -6.90 -5.44 -3.90
CA LEU A 13 -8.24 -5.14 -3.44
C LEU A 13 -9.05 -4.49 -4.56
N ASP A 14 -10.38 -4.66 -4.50
CA ASP A 14 -11.27 -3.89 -5.34
C ASP A 14 -11.16 -2.41 -4.95
N LEU A 15 -11.67 -1.53 -5.80
CA LEU A 15 -11.52 -0.09 -5.61
C LEU A 15 -12.07 0.39 -4.28
N LYS A 16 -13.23 -0.13 -3.89
CA LYS A 16 -13.88 0.28 -2.65
C LYS A 16 -13.05 -0.10 -1.43
N SER A 17 -12.58 -1.34 -1.40
CA SER A 17 -11.75 -1.82 -0.29
C SER A 17 -10.40 -1.14 -0.27
N TYR A 18 -9.83 -0.89 -1.44
CA TYR A 18 -8.57 -0.18 -1.55
C TYR A 18 -8.66 1.25 -1.00
N ARG A 19 -9.73 1.96 -1.33
CA ARG A 19 -9.95 3.32 -0.82
C ARG A 19 -10.09 3.33 0.70
N ARG A 20 -10.74 2.31 1.25
CA ARG A 20 -10.87 2.17 2.69
C ARG A 20 -9.49 1.95 3.34
N LEU A 21 -8.69 1.09 2.72
CA LEU A 21 -7.33 0.83 3.19
C LEU A 21 -6.49 2.10 3.12
N CYS A 22 -6.56 2.85 2.03
CA CYS A 22 -5.82 4.09 1.90
C CYS A 22 -6.16 5.08 3.01
N ARG A 23 -7.44 5.16 3.38
CA ARG A 23 -7.85 6.01 4.49
C ARG A 23 -7.24 5.56 5.81
N GLN A 24 -7.15 4.26 6.03
CA GLN A 24 -6.51 3.71 7.21
C GLN A 24 -5.01 4.04 7.24
N ILE A 25 -4.37 4.00 6.08
CA ILE A 25 -2.95 4.34 5.97
C ILE A 25 -2.72 5.82 6.28
N LEU A 26 -3.53 6.70 5.71
CA LEU A 26 -3.46 8.12 6.00
C LEU A 26 -3.60 8.39 7.49
N LYS A 27 -4.55 7.72 8.12
CA LYS A 27 -4.81 7.87 9.55
C LYS A 27 -3.63 7.33 10.38
N ARG A 28 -3.10 6.15 10.00
CA ARG A 28 -1.93 5.58 10.66
C ARG A 28 -0.75 6.52 10.61
N ASP A 29 -0.55 7.18 9.46
CA ASP A 29 0.59 8.05 9.22
C ASP A 29 0.35 9.48 9.69
N GLY A 30 -0.78 9.72 10.37
CA GLY A 30 -1.07 11.01 10.98
C GLY A 30 -1.41 12.11 10.00
N TRP A 31 -1.89 11.75 8.80
CA TRP A 31 -2.25 12.70 7.75
C TRP A 31 -1.05 13.58 7.37
N ARG A 32 0.13 12.98 7.34
CA ARG A 32 1.38 13.65 6.99
C ARG A 32 2.18 12.81 6.04
N ARG A 33 2.88 13.47 5.14
CA ARG A 33 3.85 12.79 4.27
C ARG A 33 4.97 12.27 5.15
N GLN A 34 5.29 10.99 5.00
CA GLN A 34 6.29 10.36 5.86
C GLN A 34 7.72 10.73 5.46
N ASP A 35 7.90 11.31 4.27
CA ASP A 35 9.22 11.75 3.82
C ASP A 35 9.58 13.15 4.32
N CYS A 36 8.61 14.03 4.47
CA CYS A 36 8.92 15.44 4.84
C CYS A 36 7.97 16.02 5.89
N GLY A 37 6.94 15.29 6.29
CA GLY A 37 6.00 15.75 7.32
C GLY A 37 4.96 16.74 6.83
N SER A 38 4.90 17.03 5.54
CA SER A 38 3.92 17.96 5.00
C SER A 38 2.52 17.37 5.07
N GLN A 39 1.52 18.22 5.27
CA GLN A 39 0.11 17.83 5.30
C GLN A 39 -0.60 18.19 4.01
N VAL A 40 0.16 18.57 2.98
CA VAL A 40 -0.39 19.02 1.69
C VAL A 40 -0.11 17.96 0.64
N ASP A 41 -1.09 17.75 -0.24
CA ASP A 41 -0.97 16.83 -1.39
C ASP A 41 -0.62 15.41 -0.97
N LEU A 42 -1.36 14.89 0.01
CA LEU A 42 -1.12 13.57 0.54
C LEU A 42 -1.55 12.49 -0.47
N GLN A 43 -0.71 11.49 -0.65
CA GLN A 43 -1.01 10.33 -1.48
C GLN A 43 -0.50 9.07 -0.79
N VAL A 44 -1.20 7.97 -1.02
CA VAL A 44 -0.75 6.67 -0.52
C VAL A 44 0.00 5.97 -1.64
N HIS A 45 1.22 5.55 -1.34
CA HIS A 45 2.11 4.92 -2.32
C HIS A 45 2.44 3.50 -1.91
N HIS A 46 2.67 2.65 -2.90
CA HIS A 46 3.19 1.31 -2.66
C HIS A 46 4.70 1.41 -2.49
N MET A 47 5.21 0.95 -1.37
CA MET A 47 6.65 0.89 -1.16
C MET A 47 7.29 -0.09 -2.13
N ASN A 48 6.64 -1.24 -2.33
CA ASN A 48 7.00 -2.17 -3.38
C ASN A 48 5.93 -2.07 -4.46
N PRO A 49 6.27 -1.56 -5.66
CA PRO A 49 5.26 -1.28 -6.68
C PRO A 49 4.48 -2.53 -7.08
N ARG A 50 3.21 -2.33 -7.46
CA ARG A 50 2.36 -3.43 -7.90
C ARG A 50 2.98 -4.20 -9.05
N GLY A 51 3.64 -3.51 -9.99
CA GLY A 51 4.31 -4.15 -11.11
C GLY A 51 5.49 -5.01 -10.71
N GLN A 52 5.95 -4.88 -9.46
CA GLN A 52 7.04 -5.65 -8.90
C GLN A 52 6.55 -6.51 -7.74
N MET A 53 5.34 -7.05 -7.88
CA MET A 53 4.72 -7.95 -6.92
C MET A 53 4.35 -7.27 -5.59
N GLY A 54 4.13 -5.95 -5.60
CA GLY A 54 3.67 -5.25 -4.43
C GLY A 54 2.20 -5.52 -4.14
N ASP A 55 1.88 -5.83 -2.89
CA ASP A 55 0.52 -6.12 -2.45
C ASP A 55 -0.20 -4.86 -1.99
N ASP A 56 -1.54 -4.91 -2.04
CA ASP A 56 -2.38 -3.88 -1.45
C ASP A 56 -2.58 -4.23 0.03
N THR A 57 -1.55 -4.01 0.83
CA THR A 57 -1.57 -4.28 2.26
C THR A 57 -1.03 -3.08 3.02
N ASP A 58 -1.42 -2.96 4.29
CA ASP A 58 -0.96 -1.88 5.14
C ASP A 58 0.56 -1.88 5.31
N GLU A 59 1.18 -3.04 5.21
CA GLU A 59 2.64 -3.15 5.34
C GLU A 59 3.37 -2.61 4.13
N ASN A 60 2.70 -2.54 2.98
CA ASN A 60 3.31 -2.10 1.72
C ASN A 60 2.89 -0.69 1.33
N LEU A 61 2.09 -0.01 2.12
CA LEU A 61 1.57 1.32 1.79
C LEU A 61 2.08 2.36 2.76
N ILE A 62 2.36 3.55 2.22
CA ILE A 62 2.86 4.67 3.00
C ILE A 62 2.33 5.97 2.41
N THR A 63 2.10 6.95 3.27
CA THR A 63 1.68 8.29 2.84
C THR A 63 2.90 9.12 2.46
N LEU A 64 2.90 9.61 1.25
CA LEU A 64 3.99 10.46 0.73
C LEU A 64 3.44 11.70 0.06
#